data_bb1090a2dd2e7f574aff31bb9deb84ec
#
_entry.id   bb1090a2dd2e7f574aff31bb9deb84ec
#
_cell.length_a   1.000
_cell.length_b   1.000
_cell.length_c   1.000
_cell.angle_alpha   90.00
_cell.angle_beta   90.00
_cell.angle_gamma   90.00
#
_symmetry.space_group_name_H-M   'P 1'
#
loop_
_entity.id
_entity.type
_entity.pdbx_description
1 polymer ?
#
loop_
_entity_poly.entity_id
_entity_poly.type
_entity_poly.pdbx_seq_one_letter_code
_entity_poly.pdbx_strand_id
1 'polypeptide(L)'
;LLRSLPAVPAQADSGLLKSFSILWDPRCSLCVGMILCSASATYIVYTYLSPILTETLGLPAGAVSPLLLVMGACSAASNLLSGRLGERGGLRTLPMAFAAQAVLFALLPLLLGNRWAGLAGVFAMGLLMYLLNTPAQMHALSLAEQDYPFASSLCASVQPVSYNFGIAIGSFIGSAVQEGWGFRPLGLPAAMFALAALGLNLLLLRANGRRTAAAAS
;
A
#
# COMPACT_ATOMS: atom_id res chain seq x y z
N LEU A 1 18.44 30.07 -15.92
CA LEU A 1 18.14 28.93 -15.01
C LEU A 1 18.24 27.56 -15.69
N LEU A 2 17.99 27.44 -17.02
CA LEU A 2 18.06 26.17 -17.76
C LEU A 2 19.49 25.71 -18.12
N ARG A 3 20.52 26.56 -17.96
CA ARG A 3 21.93 26.25 -18.31
C ARG A 3 22.76 25.67 -17.16
N SER A 4 22.19 25.51 -15.94
CA SER A 4 22.91 25.06 -14.75
C SER A 4 22.47 23.69 -14.23
N LEU A 5 21.66 22.96 -14.99
CA LEU A 5 21.37 21.56 -14.65
C LEU A 5 22.57 20.71 -15.06
N PRO A 6 23.21 19.97 -14.13
CA PRO A 6 24.23 19.01 -14.48
C PRO A 6 23.63 18.00 -15.46
N ALA A 7 24.33 17.74 -16.57
CA ALA A 7 23.94 16.69 -17.49
C ALA A 7 23.95 15.37 -16.72
N VAL A 8 22.78 14.82 -16.44
CA VAL A 8 22.66 13.45 -15.94
C VAL A 8 23.20 12.57 -17.07
N PRO A 9 24.29 11.80 -16.85
CA PRO A 9 24.77 10.90 -17.88
C PRO A 9 23.61 9.99 -18.29
N ALA A 10 23.28 9.96 -19.57
CA ALA A 10 22.34 9.00 -20.12
C ALA A 10 22.86 7.62 -19.71
N GLN A 11 22.16 6.95 -18.81
CA GLN A 11 22.47 5.57 -18.46
C GLN A 11 22.44 4.80 -19.78
N ALA A 12 23.59 4.22 -20.14
CA ALA A 12 23.72 3.41 -21.34
C ALA A 12 22.55 2.42 -21.38
N ASP A 13 21.92 2.29 -22.55
CA ASP A 13 20.82 1.35 -22.85
C ASP A 13 21.22 -0.09 -22.51
N SER A 14 21.27 -0.39 -21.21
CA SER A 14 21.24 -1.76 -20.73
C SER A 14 19.80 -2.21 -20.99
N GLY A 15 19.62 -3.02 -22.04
CA GLY A 15 18.34 -3.28 -22.66
C GLY A 15 17.21 -3.46 -21.63
N LEU A 16 16.06 -2.82 -21.85
CA LEU A 16 14.87 -2.86 -20.99
C LEU A 16 14.58 -4.28 -20.48
N LEU A 17 14.77 -5.29 -21.33
CA LEU A 17 14.62 -6.71 -20.99
C LEU A 17 15.53 -7.16 -19.83
N LYS A 18 16.76 -6.64 -19.77
CA LYS A 18 17.68 -6.95 -18.66
C LYS A 18 17.21 -6.33 -17.34
N SER A 19 16.63 -5.14 -17.40
CA SER A 19 16.06 -4.50 -16.20
C SER A 19 14.88 -5.28 -15.61
N PHE A 20 14.07 -5.94 -16.45
CA PHE A 20 12.98 -6.80 -15.98
C PHE A 20 13.44 -8.03 -15.23
N SER A 21 14.71 -8.45 -15.35
CA SER A 21 15.25 -9.59 -14.59
C SER A 21 15.16 -9.40 -13.08
N ILE A 22 15.13 -8.16 -12.58
CA ILE A 22 14.95 -7.88 -11.14
C ILE A 22 13.60 -8.37 -10.60
N LEU A 23 12.56 -8.44 -11.42
CA LEU A 23 11.24 -8.94 -11.00
C LEU A 23 11.26 -10.42 -10.64
N TRP A 24 12.27 -11.18 -11.13
CA TRP A 24 12.49 -12.57 -10.75
C TRP A 24 13.27 -12.73 -9.43
N ASP A 25 13.84 -11.63 -8.89
CA ASP A 25 14.40 -11.66 -7.55
C ASP A 25 13.26 -11.84 -6.54
N PRO A 26 13.32 -12.89 -5.67
CA PRO A 26 12.28 -13.14 -4.68
C PRO A 26 11.99 -11.93 -3.77
N ARG A 27 12.98 -11.06 -3.53
CA ARG A 27 12.82 -9.87 -2.70
C ARG A 27 12.01 -8.79 -3.43
N CYS A 28 12.23 -8.64 -4.73
CA CYS A 28 11.45 -7.71 -5.55
C CYS A 28 10.02 -8.21 -5.71
N SER A 29 9.83 -9.48 -6.08
CA SER A 29 8.50 -10.06 -6.28
C SER A 29 7.65 -10.10 -5.00
N LEU A 30 8.27 -10.39 -3.83
CA LEU A 30 7.60 -10.30 -2.53
C LEU A 30 7.21 -8.84 -2.19
N CYS A 31 8.07 -7.87 -2.52
CA CYS A 31 7.77 -6.45 -2.33
C CYS A 31 6.60 -6.01 -3.21
N VAL A 32 6.60 -6.37 -4.50
CA VAL A 32 5.49 -6.13 -5.44
C VAL A 32 4.19 -6.72 -4.91
N GLY A 33 4.20 -8.01 -4.53
CA GLY A 33 3.02 -8.69 -3.99
C GLY A 33 2.49 -8.05 -2.71
N MET A 34 3.37 -7.64 -1.80
CA MET A 34 3.03 -6.94 -0.57
C MET A 34 2.33 -5.60 -0.85
N ILE A 35 2.87 -4.79 -1.76
CA ILE A 35 2.29 -3.50 -2.16
C ILE A 35 0.92 -3.72 -2.79
N LEU A 36 0.82 -4.65 -3.74
CA LEU A 36 -0.40 -4.99 -4.45
C LEU A 36 -1.50 -5.44 -3.48
N CYS A 37 -1.20 -6.36 -2.56
CA CYS A 37 -2.16 -6.84 -1.56
C CYS A 37 -2.60 -5.71 -0.63
N SER A 38 -1.70 -4.86 -0.15
CA SER A 38 -2.05 -3.75 0.74
C SER A 38 -2.92 -2.69 0.05
N ALA A 39 -2.61 -2.36 -1.20
CA ALA A 39 -3.43 -1.46 -2.01
C ALA A 39 -4.81 -2.06 -2.27
N SER A 40 -4.89 -3.35 -2.66
CA SER A 40 -6.17 -4.04 -2.85
C SER A 40 -7.00 -4.02 -1.57
N ALA A 41 -6.41 -4.32 -0.42
CA ALA A 41 -7.10 -4.28 0.87
C ALA A 41 -7.77 -2.92 1.12
N THR A 42 -7.05 -1.85 0.90
CA THR A 42 -7.56 -0.48 1.09
C THR A 42 -8.67 -0.15 0.09
N TYR A 43 -8.45 -0.45 -1.20
CA TYR A 43 -9.35 0.00 -2.27
C TYR A 43 -10.59 -0.87 -2.45
N ILE A 44 -10.66 -2.06 -1.88
CA ILE A 44 -11.91 -2.81 -1.70
C ILE A 44 -12.96 -1.96 -0.96
N VAL A 45 -12.52 -1.16 0.02
CA VAL A 45 -13.41 -0.31 0.83
C VAL A 45 -13.42 1.13 0.33
N TYR A 46 -12.25 1.70 0.03
CA TYR A 46 -12.08 3.12 -0.29
C TYR A 46 -12.85 3.54 -1.55
N THR A 47 -12.92 2.67 -2.55
CA THR A 47 -13.67 2.93 -3.80
C THR A 47 -15.15 3.21 -3.52
N TYR A 48 -15.71 2.61 -2.48
CA TYR A 48 -17.12 2.73 -2.09
C TYR A 48 -17.33 3.65 -0.88
N LEU A 49 -16.36 4.50 -0.59
CA LEU A 49 -16.39 5.37 0.59
C LEU A 49 -17.61 6.29 0.59
N SER A 50 -17.93 6.92 -0.55
CA SER A 50 -19.08 7.83 -0.65
C SER A 50 -20.41 7.12 -0.40
N PRO A 51 -20.76 6.02 -1.08
CA PRO A 51 -21.98 5.26 -0.77
C PRO A 51 -21.98 4.64 0.64
N ILE A 52 -20.83 4.24 1.18
CA ILE A 52 -20.76 3.80 2.60
C ILE A 52 -21.20 4.93 3.53
N LEU A 53 -20.73 6.15 3.32
CA LEU A 53 -21.10 7.30 4.13
C LEU A 53 -22.59 7.63 4.03
N THR A 54 -23.17 7.60 2.83
CA THR A 54 -24.58 8.00 2.60
C THR A 54 -25.55 6.86 2.87
N GLU A 55 -25.34 5.68 2.30
CA GLU A 55 -26.30 4.58 2.31
C GLU A 55 -26.16 3.70 3.55
N THR A 56 -24.91 3.44 4.02
CA THR A 56 -24.71 2.58 5.18
C THR A 56 -24.74 3.36 6.50
N LEU A 57 -24.06 4.52 6.55
CA LEU A 57 -24.00 5.33 7.76
C LEU A 57 -25.13 6.38 7.82
N GLY A 58 -25.96 6.51 6.78
CA GLY A 58 -27.11 7.42 6.72
C GLY A 58 -26.74 8.90 6.86
N LEU A 59 -25.59 9.29 6.31
CA LEU A 59 -25.16 10.69 6.35
C LEU A 59 -25.79 11.48 5.20
N PRO A 60 -26.16 12.76 5.40
CA PRO A 60 -26.68 13.58 4.31
C PRO A 60 -25.58 13.80 3.26
N ALA A 61 -26.00 13.88 1.98
CA ALA A 61 -25.07 14.08 0.85
C ALA A 61 -24.15 15.30 1.03
N GLY A 62 -24.65 16.37 1.65
CA GLY A 62 -23.86 17.56 1.96
C GLY A 62 -22.71 17.35 2.96
N ALA A 63 -22.75 16.27 3.75
CA ALA A 63 -21.68 15.95 4.69
C ALA A 63 -20.52 15.17 4.01
N VAL A 64 -20.73 14.61 2.83
CA VAL A 64 -19.73 13.76 2.15
C VAL A 64 -18.45 14.55 1.83
N SER A 65 -18.59 15.73 1.23
CA SER A 65 -17.42 16.54 0.84
C SER A 65 -16.53 16.95 2.02
N PRO A 66 -17.04 17.49 3.14
CA PRO A 66 -16.19 17.78 4.30
C PRO A 66 -15.59 16.51 4.94
N LEU A 67 -16.29 15.39 4.94
CA LEU A 67 -15.75 14.13 5.46
C LEU A 67 -14.63 13.58 4.55
N LEU A 68 -14.76 13.68 3.24
CA LEU A 68 -13.70 13.36 2.31
C LEU A 68 -12.47 14.26 2.46
N LEU A 69 -12.69 15.54 2.80
CA LEU A 69 -11.57 16.46 3.13
C LEU A 69 -10.82 15.99 4.38
N VAL A 70 -11.54 15.61 5.44
CA VAL A 70 -10.94 15.03 6.66
C VAL A 70 -10.21 13.73 6.33
N MET A 71 -10.80 12.87 5.49
CA MET A 71 -10.16 11.65 5.00
C MET A 71 -8.85 11.97 4.24
N GLY A 72 -8.86 13.00 3.40
CA GLY A 72 -7.65 13.51 2.73
C GLY A 72 -6.58 13.97 3.71
N ALA A 73 -6.95 14.65 4.79
CA ALA A 73 -6.01 15.04 5.85
C ALA A 73 -5.44 13.81 6.60
N CYS A 74 -6.27 12.80 6.87
CA CYS A 74 -5.81 11.53 7.45
C CYS A 74 -4.80 10.81 6.53
N SER A 75 -5.08 10.76 5.23
CA SER A 75 -4.16 10.14 4.26
C SER A 75 -2.87 10.94 4.09
N ALA A 76 -2.90 12.26 4.15
CA ALA A 76 -1.71 13.09 4.18
C ALA A 76 -0.86 12.82 5.44
N ALA A 77 -1.50 12.72 6.61
CA ALA A 77 -0.85 12.34 7.85
C ALA A 77 -0.23 10.93 7.77
N SER A 78 -0.95 9.97 7.15
CA SER A 78 -0.45 8.62 6.88
C SER A 78 0.85 8.66 6.06
N ASN A 79 0.88 9.47 5.01
CA ASN A 79 2.05 9.60 4.14
C ASN A 79 3.25 10.24 4.87
N LEU A 80 3.01 11.24 5.73
CA LEU A 80 4.06 11.82 6.58
C LEU A 80 4.60 10.81 7.59
N LEU A 81 3.73 10.00 8.20
CA LEU A 81 4.14 8.91 9.08
C LEU A 81 4.93 7.84 8.34
N SER A 82 4.58 7.54 7.09
CA SER A 82 5.33 6.63 6.22
C SER A 82 6.79 7.05 6.06
N GLY A 83 7.06 8.36 5.89
CA GLY A 83 8.42 8.89 5.85
C GLY A 83 9.21 8.54 7.11
N ARG A 84 8.63 8.81 8.29
CA ARG A 84 9.26 8.50 9.58
C ARG A 84 9.48 7.00 9.80
N LEU A 85 8.56 6.17 9.33
CA LEU A 85 8.71 4.70 9.40
C LEU A 85 9.83 4.21 8.49
N GLY A 86 9.95 4.79 7.29
CA GLY A 86 11.05 4.52 6.36
C GLY A 86 12.42 4.79 7.01
N GLU A 87 12.60 5.95 7.64
CA GLU A 87 13.83 6.35 8.29
C GLU A 87 14.18 5.51 9.54
N ARG A 88 13.18 5.13 10.36
CA ARG A 88 13.41 4.47 11.65
C ARG A 88 13.63 2.96 11.58
N GLY A 89 13.08 2.29 10.60
CA GLY A 89 13.15 0.82 10.54
C GLY A 89 12.73 0.21 9.21
N GLY A 90 12.31 1.02 8.25
CA GLY A 90 11.92 0.57 6.93
C GLY A 90 10.84 -0.53 6.98
N LEU A 91 11.07 -1.61 6.23
CA LEU A 91 10.14 -2.74 6.16
C LEU A 91 9.83 -3.42 7.51
N ARG A 92 10.72 -3.30 8.52
CA ARG A 92 10.51 -3.92 9.84
C ARG A 92 9.40 -3.28 10.64
N THR A 93 8.99 -2.07 10.30
CA THR A 93 7.88 -1.37 10.96
C THR A 93 6.51 -1.74 10.38
N LEU A 94 6.46 -2.27 9.17
CA LEU A 94 5.22 -2.57 8.45
C LEU A 94 4.38 -3.73 9.02
N PRO A 95 4.94 -4.79 9.66
CA PRO A 95 4.11 -5.86 10.21
C PRO A 95 3.03 -5.35 11.17
N MET A 96 3.36 -4.36 12.02
CA MET A 96 2.41 -3.77 12.94
C MET A 96 1.33 -2.96 12.20
N ALA A 97 1.71 -2.24 11.15
CA ALA A 97 0.77 -1.47 10.32
C ALA A 97 -0.21 -2.40 9.59
N PHE A 98 0.28 -3.48 8.97
CA PHE A 98 -0.58 -4.46 8.29
C PHE A 98 -1.46 -5.25 9.25
N ALA A 99 -0.97 -5.59 10.45
CA ALA A 99 -1.78 -6.23 11.48
C ALA A 99 -2.91 -5.29 11.95
N ALA A 100 -2.60 -4.02 12.20
CA ALA A 100 -3.60 -3.01 12.55
C ALA A 100 -4.64 -2.83 11.43
N GLN A 101 -4.20 -2.79 10.17
CA GLN A 101 -5.07 -2.70 9.00
C GLN A 101 -5.97 -3.94 8.87
N ALA A 102 -5.43 -5.14 9.07
CA ALA A 102 -6.20 -6.39 9.02
C ALA A 102 -7.27 -6.44 10.12
N VAL A 103 -6.92 -6.06 11.35
CA VAL A 103 -7.88 -5.97 12.48
C VAL A 103 -8.96 -4.94 12.18
N LEU A 104 -8.57 -3.75 11.70
CA LEU A 104 -9.53 -2.69 11.35
C LEU A 104 -10.54 -3.19 10.30
N PHE A 105 -10.07 -3.81 9.23
CA PHE A 105 -10.94 -4.32 8.17
C PHE A 105 -11.80 -5.50 8.64
N ALA A 106 -11.28 -6.40 9.48
CA ALA A 106 -12.06 -7.48 10.05
C ALA A 106 -13.21 -6.96 10.95
N LEU A 107 -12.97 -5.87 11.66
CA LEU A 107 -13.97 -5.22 12.51
C LEU A 107 -14.92 -4.29 11.73
N LEU A 108 -14.57 -3.90 10.51
CA LEU A 108 -15.32 -2.92 9.73
C LEU A 108 -16.81 -3.28 9.57
N PRO A 109 -17.22 -4.54 9.30
CA PRO A 109 -18.64 -4.91 9.23
C PRO A 109 -19.42 -4.58 10.51
N LEU A 110 -18.78 -4.72 11.67
CA LEU A 110 -19.37 -4.38 12.98
C LEU A 110 -19.38 -2.86 13.19
N LEU A 111 -18.30 -2.18 12.87
CA LEU A 111 -18.18 -0.72 13.00
C LEU A 111 -19.21 0.00 12.14
N LEU A 112 -19.48 -0.47 10.93
CA LEU A 112 -20.50 0.10 10.04
C LEU A 112 -21.93 -0.09 10.53
N GLY A 113 -22.14 -0.86 11.59
CA GLY A 113 -23.43 -0.96 12.30
C GLY A 113 -23.78 0.27 13.15
N ASN A 114 -22.79 1.11 13.47
CA ASN A 114 -22.97 2.34 14.22
C ASN A 114 -22.34 3.51 13.50
N ARG A 115 -23.06 4.63 13.36
CA ARG A 115 -22.62 5.80 12.61
C ARG A 115 -21.26 6.36 13.05
N TRP A 116 -21.07 6.52 14.35
CA TRP A 116 -19.85 7.11 14.90
C TRP A 116 -18.68 6.14 14.87
N ALA A 117 -18.92 4.87 15.16
CA ALA A 117 -17.91 3.84 15.05
C ALA A 117 -17.48 3.63 13.60
N GLY A 118 -18.41 3.67 12.63
CA GLY A 118 -18.13 3.59 11.21
C GLY A 118 -17.26 4.76 10.72
N LEU A 119 -17.58 5.99 11.13
CA LEU A 119 -16.76 7.16 10.83
C LEU A 119 -15.33 7.02 11.41
N ALA A 120 -15.22 6.60 12.66
CA ALA A 120 -13.91 6.36 13.27
C ALA A 120 -13.11 5.29 12.50
N GLY A 121 -13.77 4.21 12.08
CA GLY A 121 -13.17 3.16 11.25
C GLY A 121 -12.67 3.68 9.89
N VAL A 122 -13.48 4.51 9.22
CA VAL A 122 -13.11 5.14 7.95
C VAL A 122 -11.88 6.04 8.11
N PHE A 123 -11.84 6.89 9.13
CA PHE A 123 -10.68 7.77 9.36
C PHE A 123 -9.43 6.98 9.79
N ALA A 124 -9.58 5.93 10.59
CA ALA A 124 -8.49 5.02 10.92
C ALA A 124 -7.92 4.34 9.67
N MET A 125 -8.79 3.93 8.71
CA MET A 125 -8.34 3.43 7.40
C MET A 125 -7.50 4.48 6.68
N GLY A 126 -7.91 5.76 6.66
CA GLY A 126 -7.15 6.85 6.05
C GLY A 126 -5.76 7.03 6.65
N LEU A 127 -5.63 6.86 7.98
CA LEU A 127 -4.35 6.94 8.67
C LEU A 127 -3.42 5.75 8.38
N LEU A 128 -3.96 4.60 7.98
CA LEU A 128 -3.17 3.39 7.71
C LEU A 128 -2.81 3.21 6.24
N MET A 129 -3.56 3.84 5.31
CA MET A 129 -3.54 3.49 3.89
C MET A 129 -2.20 3.71 3.17
N TYR A 130 -1.39 4.68 3.60
CA TYR A 130 -0.13 5.04 2.93
C TYR A 130 1.13 4.73 3.75
N LEU A 131 1.02 4.06 4.90
CA LEU A 131 2.16 3.78 5.78
C LEU A 131 3.27 2.96 5.10
N LEU A 132 2.93 2.16 4.09
CA LEU A 132 3.90 1.34 3.36
C LEU A 132 4.71 2.12 2.31
N ASN A 133 4.25 3.31 1.87
CA ASN A 133 4.78 3.99 0.69
C ASN A 133 6.30 4.19 0.76
N THR A 134 6.78 4.92 1.75
CA THR A 134 8.22 5.22 1.87
C THR A 134 9.05 3.97 2.18
N PRO A 135 8.68 3.09 3.15
CA PRO A 135 9.44 1.87 3.40
C PRO A 135 9.58 0.96 2.19
N ALA A 136 8.50 0.79 1.39
CA ALA A 136 8.52 -0.04 0.20
C ALA A 136 9.37 0.59 -0.92
N GLN A 137 9.24 1.90 -1.15
CA GLN A 137 10.02 2.64 -2.14
C GLN A 137 11.51 2.60 -1.81
N MET A 138 11.89 2.87 -0.55
CA MET A 138 13.28 2.81 -0.11
C MET A 138 13.86 1.41 -0.28
N HIS A 139 13.09 0.36 0.01
CA HIS A 139 13.53 -1.01 -0.20
C HIS A 139 13.78 -1.32 -1.67
N ALA A 140 12.86 -0.95 -2.57
CA ALA A 140 13.01 -1.17 -4.00
C ALA A 140 14.26 -0.46 -4.57
N LEU A 141 14.50 0.79 -4.13
CA LEU A 141 15.66 1.56 -4.55
C LEU A 141 16.96 0.98 -3.98
N SER A 142 16.99 0.61 -2.69
CA SER A 142 18.19 -0.01 -2.09
C SER A 142 18.55 -1.35 -2.75
N LEU A 143 17.55 -2.12 -3.19
CA LEU A 143 17.77 -3.35 -3.95
C LEU A 143 18.44 -3.06 -5.31
N ALA A 144 18.00 -1.99 -5.99
CA ALA A 144 18.62 -1.55 -7.23
C ALA A 144 20.07 -1.09 -7.01
N GLU A 145 20.31 -0.24 -6.02
CA GLU A 145 21.64 0.31 -5.75
C GLU A 145 22.67 -0.79 -5.42
N GLN A 146 22.26 -1.80 -4.67
CA GLN A 146 23.16 -2.87 -4.20
C GLN A 146 23.41 -3.95 -5.26
N ASP A 147 22.37 -4.38 -5.98
CA ASP A 147 22.43 -5.61 -6.77
C ASP A 147 22.13 -5.39 -8.26
N TYR A 148 21.36 -4.35 -8.59
CA TYR A 148 20.84 -4.11 -9.94
C TYR A 148 20.92 -2.63 -10.35
N PRO A 149 22.11 -1.99 -10.34
CA PRO A 149 22.23 -0.55 -10.60
C PRO A 149 21.68 -0.13 -11.97
N PHE A 150 21.66 -1.05 -12.95
CA PHE A 150 21.04 -0.84 -14.26
C PHE A 150 19.50 -0.81 -14.22
N ALA A 151 18.87 -1.24 -13.13
CA ALA A 151 17.42 -1.32 -13.00
C ALA A 151 16.83 -0.21 -12.09
N SER A 152 17.61 0.81 -11.73
CA SER A 152 17.17 1.87 -10.79
C SER A 152 15.90 2.58 -11.23
N SER A 153 15.75 2.86 -12.54
CA SER A 153 14.54 3.49 -13.10
C SER A 153 13.31 2.59 -12.97
N LEU A 154 13.48 1.28 -13.21
CA LEU A 154 12.40 0.30 -13.03
C LEU A 154 12.01 0.20 -11.55
N CYS A 155 12.98 0.12 -10.64
CA CYS A 155 12.73 0.06 -9.20
C CYS A 155 12.00 1.30 -8.66
N ALA A 156 12.31 2.48 -9.20
CA ALA A 156 11.56 3.69 -8.87
C ALA A 156 10.07 3.60 -9.25
N SER A 157 9.74 2.82 -10.28
CA SER A 157 8.38 2.63 -10.78
C SER A 157 7.64 1.46 -10.11
N VAL A 158 8.35 0.54 -9.46
CA VAL A 158 7.77 -0.68 -8.86
C VAL A 158 6.64 -0.34 -7.89
N GLN A 159 6.87 0.59 -6.97
CA GLN A 159 5.88 0.95 -5.96
C GLN A 159 4.61 1.56 -6.58
N PRO A 160 4.67 2.64 -7.39
CA PRO A 160 3.45 3.25 -7.94
C PRO A 160 2.72 2.32 -8.91
N VAL A 161 3.43 1.55 -9.73
CA VAL A 161 2.82 0.61 -10.66
C VAL A 161 2.09 -0.51 -9.91
N SER A 162 2.76 -1.16 -8.94
CA SER A 162 2.15 -2.23 -8.13
C SER A 162 0.94 -1.71 -7.34
N TYR A 163 1.02 -0.48 -6.83
CA TYR A 163 -0.07 0.16 -6.11
C TYR A 163 -1.30 0.37 -7.01
N ASN A 164 -1.10 0.86 -8.24
CA ASN A 164 -2.19 1.05 -9.21
C ASN A 164 -2.84 -0.28 -9.62
N PHE A 165 -2.07 -1.35 -9.82
CA PHE A 165 -2.64 -2.68 -10.03
C PHE A 165 -3.47 -3.14 -8.82
N GLY A 166 -2.99 -2.89 -7.60
CA GLY A 166 -3.73 -3.18 -6.38
C GLY A 166 -5.05 -2.39 -6.29
N ILE A 167 -5.05 -1.11 -6.71
CA ILE A 167 -6.29 -0.30 -6.82
C ILE A 167 -7.30 -0.99 -7.75
N ALA A 168 -6.87 -1.39 -8.93
CA ALA A 168 -7.74 -2.03 -9.91
C ALA A 168 -8.33 -3.35 -9.38
N ILE A 169 -7.50 -4.22 -8.81
CA ILE A 169 -7.93 -5.49 -8.22
C ILE A 169 -8.88 -5.24 -7.04
N GLY A 170 -8.53 -4.33 -6.14
CA GLY A 170 -9.35 -4.00 -4.98
C GLY A 170 -10.71 -3.45 -5.37
N SER A 171 -10.76 -2.51 -6.32
CA SER A 171 -12.02 -1.95 -6.82
C SER A 171 -12.90 -3.00 -7.50
N PHE A 172 -12.30 -3.90 -8.28
CA PHE A 172 -13.01 -5.00 -8.94
C PHE A 172 -13.63 -5.98 -7.91
N ILE A 173 -12.85 -6.41 -6.92
CA ILE A 173 -13.35 -7.29 -5.85
C ILE A 173 -14.43 -6.58 -5.04
N GLY A 174 -14.22 -5.29 -4.72
CA GLY A 174 -15.20 -4.48 -4.03
C GLY A 174 -16.53 -4.39 -4.77
N SER A 175 -16.51 -4.25 -6.12
CA SER A 175 -17.71 -4.28 -6.98
C SER A 175 -18.47 -5.59 -6.83
N ALA A 176 -17.79 -6.72 -7.01
CA ALA A 176 -18.41 -8.04 -6.92
C ALA A 176 -19.05 -8.30 -5.53
N VAL A 177 -18.39 -7.85 -4.46
CA VAL A 177 -18.93 -8.00 -3.10
C VAL A 177 -20.11 -7.07 -2.87
N GLN A 178 -20.03 -5.80 -3.28
CA GLN A 178 -21.08 -4.82 -3.09
C GLN A 178 -22.36 -5.20 -3.86
N GLU A 179 -22.23 -5.69 -5.10
CA GLU A 179 -23.36 -6.13 -5.91
C GLU A 179 -24.08 -7.35 -5.32
N GLY A 180 -23.33 -8.28 -4.71
CA GLY A 180 -23.91 -9.50 -4.13
C GLY A 180 -24.43 -9.35 -2.70
N TRP A 181 -23.73 -8.60 -1.86
CA TRP A 181 -23.95 -8.59 -0.40
C TRP A 181 -23.97 -7.18 0.23
N GLY A 182 -23.85 -6.12 -0.57
CA GLY A 182 -23.84 -4.74 -0.09
C GLY A 182 -22.47 -4.31 0.48
N PHE A 183 -22.46 -3.16 1.18
CA PHE A 183 -21.20 -2.53 1.61
C PHE A 183 -20.63 -3.09 2.92
N ARG A 184 -21.45 -3.64 3.80
CA ARG A 184 -20.98 -4.10 5.12
C ARG A 184 -19.90 -5.17 5.06
N PRO A 185 -20.01 -6.22 4.22
CA PRO A 185 -19.02 -7.30 4.18
C PRO A 185 -17.72 -6.95 3.46
N LEU A 186 -17.58 -5.75 2.85
CA LEU A 186 -16.35 -5.31 2.17
C LEU A 186 -15.10 -5.43 3.04
N GLY A 187 -15.25 -5.28 4.35
CA GLY A 187 -14.15 -5.43 5.30
C GLY A 187 -13.54 -6.84 5.32
N LEU A 188 -14.30 -7.90 5.04
CA LEU A 188 -13.81 -9.27 5.12
C LEU A 188 -12.73 -9.58 4.05
N PRO A 189 -12.99 -9.40 2.73
CA PRO A 189 -11.95 -9.58 1.73
C PRO A 189 -10.81 -8.57 1.91
N ALA A 190 -11.08 -7.33 2.35
CA ALA A 190 -10.05 -6.37 2.66
C ALA A 190 -9.11 -6.87 3.77
N ALA A 191 -9.63 -7.48 4.84
CA ALA A 191 -8.84 -8.09 5.91
C ALA A 191 -7.97 -9.26 5.39
N MET A 192 -8.50 -10.10 4.50
CA MET A 192 -7.75 -11.19 3.89
C MET A 192 -6.54 -10.66 3.09
N PHE A 193 -6.74 -9.62 2.28
CA PHE A 193 -5.65 -8.99 1.54
C PHE A 193 -4.62 -8.30 2.47
N ALA A 194 -5.06 -7.68 3.56
CA ALA A 194 -4.16 -7.10 4.56
C ALA A 194 -3.32 -8.17 5.28
N LEU A 195 -3.92 -9.33 5.60
CA LEU A 195 -3.19 -10.49 6.14
C LEU A 195 -2.21 -11.08 5.11
N ALA A 196 -2.58 -11.13 3.84
CA ALA A 196 -1.66 -11.54 2.78
C ALA A 196 -0.46 -10.57 2.67
N ALA A 197 -0.70 -9.26 2.73
CA ALA A 197 0.35 -8.25 2.75
C ALA A 197 1.28 -8.42 3.97
N LEU A 198 0.73 -8.70 5.15
CA LEU A 198 1.50 -9.03 6.35
C LEU A 198 2.39 -10.26 6.14
N GLY A 199 1.82 -11.36 5.63
CA GLY A 199 2.55 -12.58 5.35
C GLY A 199 3.70 -12.37 4.37
N LEU A 200 3.44 -11.65 3.26
CA LEU A 200 4.46 -11.31 2.27
C LEU A 200 5.56 -10.41 2.84
N ASN A 201 5.21 -9.45 3.70
CA ASN A 201 6.19 -8.62 4.40
C ASN A 201 7.10 -9.46 5.32
N LEU A 202 6.53 -10.38 6.09
CA LEU A 202 7.32 -11.27 6.95
C LEU A 202 8.25 -12.19 6.16
N LEU A 203 7.79 -12.71 5.01
CA LEU A 203 8.63 -13.48 4.09
C LEU A 203 9.75 -12.64 3.50
N LEU A 204 9.46 -11.40 3.12
CA LEU A 204 10.45 -10.45 2.60
C LEU A 204 11.53 -10.13 3.65
N LEU A 205 11.14 -9.91 4.89
CA LEU A 205 12.08 -9.68 6.00
C LEU A 205 13.00 -10.90 6.22
N ARG A 206 12.45 -12.11 6.12
CA ARG A 206 13.24 -13.35 6.21
C ARG A 206 14.20 -13.51 5.04
N ALA A 207 13.77 -13.20 3.82
CA ALA A 207 14.60 -13.25 2.61
C ALA A 207 15.80 -12.29 2.71
N ASN A 208 15.55 -11.06 3.17
CA ASN A 208 16.59 -10.07 3.41
C ASN A 208 17.60 -10.52 4.49
N GLY A 209 17.11 -11.09 5.61
CA GLY A 209 17.97 -11.58 6.69
C GLY A 209 18.89 -12.73 6.29
N ARG A 210 18.42 -13.65 5.46
CA ARG A 210 19.23 -14.77 4.95
C ARG A 210 20.41 -14.30 4.11
N ARG A 211 20.20 -13.27 3.28
CA ARG A 211 21.27 -12.73 2.43
C ARG A 211 22.32 -11.98 3.24
N THR A 212 21.90 -11.21 4.23
CA THR A 212 22.85 -10.51 5.12
C THR A 212 23.73 -11.51 5.87
N ALA A 213 23.18 -12.64 6.30
CA ALA A 213 23.92 -13.71 6.93
C ALA A 213 24.91 -14.41 5.97
N ALA A 214 24.49 -14.65 4.72
CA ALA A 214 25.34 -15.27 3.69
C ALA A 214 26.46 -14.33 3.19
N ALA A 215 26.29 -13.01 3.29
CA ALA A 215 27.34 -12.05 2.93
C ALA A 215 28.35 -11.81 4.06
N ALA A 216 28.06 -12.24 5.29
CA ALA A 216 28.91 -12.11 6.46
C ALA A 216 29.73 -13.40 6.78
N SER A 217 29.44 -14.52 6.10
CA SER A 217 30.15 -15.81 6.15
C SER A 217 31.18 -15.93 5.04
#